data_5623e64b2929c2e370065f66e2903527
#
_entry.id   5623e64b2929c2e370065f66e2903527
#
_cell.length_a   1.000
_cell.length_b   1.000
_cell.length_c   1.000
_cell.angle_alpha   90.00
_cell.angle_beta   90.00
_cell.angle_gamma   90.00
#
_symmetry.space_group_name_H-M   'P 1'
#
loop_
_entity.id
_entity.type
_entity.pdbx_description
1 polymer ?
#
loop_
_entity_poly.entity_id
_entity_poly.type
_entity_poly.pdbx_seq_one_letter_code
_entity_poly.pdbx_strand_id
1 'polypeptide(L)'
;AVPRAGNDSGGGQPGWILKCKGWETDPDAYIYFITQAPVWGEICDLIGKPEWKTDPDYSTPPARLPRLHKIFDTIEEWTKTKTKFEVMDICNKRDIPVGPILSMKEIAEEPSLRATGTVVEVDHPTRGPYLTVGNPIKLSDSPPDVRRAPLLGEHTDEILRQVLGYSDAEVADIKASGAITAPDKPAKAEAA
;
A
#
# COMPACT_ATOMS: atom_id res chain seq x y z
N ALA A 1 3.37 -23.56 -19.81
CA ALA A 1 3.17 -23.05 -18.46
C ALA A 1 4.20 -21.97 -18.18
N VAL A 2 3.77 -20.82 -17.67
CA VAL A 2 4.70 -19.76 -17.22
C VAL A 2 5.20 -20.17 -15.84
N PRO A 3 6.51 -20.34 -15.60
CA PRO A 3 7.04 -20.69 -14.29
C PRO A 3 6.85 -19.52 -13.29
N ARG A 4 6.90 -19.84 -12.01
CA ARG A 4 6.97 -18.80 -10.98
C ARG A 4 8.31 -18.07 -11.08
N ALA A 5 8.26 -16.73 -11.14
CA ALA A 5 9.45 -15.90 -11.34
C ALA A 5 10.12 -15.45 -10.02
N GLY A 6 9.52 -15.73 -8.86
CA GLY A 6 10.05 -15.23 -7.59
C GLY A 6 10.02 -13.71 -7.53
N ASN A 7 11.17 -13.09 -7.28
CA ASN A 7 11.33 -11.63 -7.30
C ASN A 7 11.51 -11.07 -8.73
N ASP A 8 11.71 -11.93 -9.72
CA ASP A 8 11.81 -11.52 -11.11
C ASP A 8 10.45 -11.10 -11.65
N SER A 9 10.38 -10.01 -12.39
CA SER A 9 9.12 -9.50 -12.96
C SER A 9 8.52 -10.39 -14.06
N GLY A 10 9.20 -11.43 -14.50
CA GLY A 10 8.72 -12.47 -15.42
C GLY A 10 8.29 -12.01 -16.82
N GLY A 11 8.37 -10.73 -17.10
CA GLY A 11 7.99 -10.08 -18.36
C GLY A 11 7.66 -8.61 -18.15
N GLY A 12 7.70 -7.81 -19.18
CA GLY A 12 7.54 -6.38 -19.12
C GLY A 12 8.82 -5.65 -18.71
N GLN A 13 8.69 -4.60 -17.93
CA GLN A 13 9.86 -3.82 -17.45
C GLN A 13 10.50 -4.52 -16.25
N PRO A 14 11.81 -4.82 -16.29
CA PRO A 14 12.49 -5.45 -15.17
C PRO A 14 12.47 -4.56 -13.92
N GLY A 15 11.94 -5.11 -12.84
CA GLY A 15 11.87 -4.43 -11.54
C GLY A 15 11.99 -5.45 -10.42
N TRP A 16 12.82 -5.15 -9.42
CA TRP A 16 13.10 -6.01 -8.27
C TRP A 16 12.98 -5.24 -6.98
N ILE A 17 12.69 -5.97 -5.90
CA ILE A 17 12.79 -5.45 -4.54
C ILE A 17 14.23 -5.63 -4.07
N LEU A 18 14.89 -4.52 -3.73
CA LEU A 18 16.29 -4.46 -3.35
C LEU A 18 16.44 -4.03 -1.90
N LYS A 19 17.46 -4.56 -1.25
CA LYS A 19 17.83 -4.20 0.12
C LYS A 19 18.37 -2.78 0.19
N CYS A 20 17.97 -2.06 1.22
CA CYS A 20 18.52 -0.77 1.60
C CYS A 20 19.28 -0.86 2.92
N LYS A 21 19.98 0.21 3.31
CA LYS A 21 20.69 0.29 4.59
C LYS A 21 19.75 -0.02 5.76
N GLY A 22 20.17 -0.94 6.62
CA GLY A 22 19.39 -1.39 7.78
C GLY A 22 18.57 -2.67 7.55
N TRP A 23 18.61 -3.26 6.35
CA TRP A 23 17.83 -4.45 5.98
C TRP A 23 18.06 -5.66 6.89
N GLU A 24 19.20 -5.71 7.61
CA GLU A 24 19.53 -6.81 8.53
C GLU A 24 18.62 -6.85 9.76
N THR A 25 18.06 -5.70 10.13
CA THR A 25 17.25 -5.56 11.36
C THR A 25 15.87 -4.96 11.12
N ASP A 26 15.67 -4.27 9.99
CA ASP A 26 14.40 -3.67 9.60
C ASP A 26 13.80 -4.45 8.41
N PRO A 27 12.68 -5.17 8.59
CA PRO A 27 12.02 -5.93 7.53
C PRO A 27 11.45 -5.04 6.41
N ASP A 28 11.33 -3.73 6.63
CA ASP A 28 10.80 -2.77 5.67
C ASP A 28 11.89 -1.90 5.03
N ALA A 29 13.19 -2.16 5.30
CA ALA A 29 14.33 -1.45 4.70
C ALA A 29 14.62 -1.92 3.28
N TYR A 30 13.62 -1.80 2.39
CA TYR A 30 13.67 -2.24 1.00
C TYR A 30 13.08 -1.19 0.06
N ILE A 31 13.46 -1.28 -1.20
CA ILE A 31 12.95 -0.43 -2.27
C ILE A 31 12.62 -1.27 -3.51
N TYR A 32 11.47 -1.00 -4.15
CA TYR A 32 11.20 -1.54 -5.48
C TYR A 32 11.88 -0.65 -6.51
N PHE A 33 12.75 -1.23 -7.32
CA PHE A 33 13.58 -0.52 -8.30
C PHE A 33 13.29 -1.04 -9.71
N ILE A 34 13.02 -0.15 -10.66
CA ILE A 34 12.68 -0.51 -12.03
C ILE A 34 13.74 0.02 -12.99
N THR A 35 14.27 -0.86 -13.86
CA THR A 35 15.23 -0.48 -14.90
C THR A 35 14.49 -0.22 -16.20
N GLN A 36 14.27 1.06 -16.55
CA GLN A 36 13.65 1.45 -17.82
C GLN A 36 14.70 1.89 -18.83
N ALA A 37 14.43 1.63 -20.13
CA ALA A 37 15.36 1.99 -21.19
C ALA A 37 15.70 3.50 -21.25
N PRO A 38 14.74 4.42 -21.08
CA PRO A 38 15.05 5.86 -21.12
C PRO A 38 16.02 6.34 -20.03
N VAL A 39 15.98 5.72 -18.84
CA VAL A 39 16.81 6.10 -17.69
C VAL A 39 18.02 5.19 -17.46
N TRP A 40 18.26 4.26 -18.37
CA TRP A 40 19.38 3.31 -18.23
C TRP A 40 20.73 4.00 -18.08
N GLY A 41 20.96 5.08 -18.83
CA GLY A 41 22.19 5.87 -18.73
C GLY A 41 22.39 6.49 -17.35
N GLU A 42 21.33 7.02 -16.75
CA GLU A 42 21.35 7.59 -15.39
C GLU A 42 21.60 6.50 -14.34
N ILE A 43 21.01 5.31 -14.52
CA ILE A 43 21.26 4.17 -13.64
C ILE A 43 22.73 3.75 -13.70
N CYS A 44 23.32 3.66 -14.88
CA CYS A 44 24.75 3.32 -15.04
C CYS A 44 25.66 4.31 -14.32
N ASP A 45 25.40 5.60 -14.44
CA ASP A 45 26.17 6.63 -13.75
C ASP A 45 26.01 6.52 -12.22
N LEU A 46 24.76 6.30 -11.78
CA LEU A 46 24.42 6.21 -10.37
C LEU A 46 25.15 5.07 -9.65
N ILE A 47 25.26 3.91 -10.30
CA ILE A 47 25.91 2.71 -9.73
C ILE A 47 27.41 2.63 -10.06
N GLY A 48 27.99 3.65 -10.69
CA GLY A 48 29.41 3.69 -11.05
C GLY A 48 29.81 2.72 -12.15
N LYS A 49 28.91 2.49 -13.11
CA LYS A 49 29.09 1.59 -14.28
C LYS A 49 28.85 2.31 -15.60
N PRO A 50 29.47 3.49 -15.86
CA PRO A 50 29.23 4.23 -17.08
C PRO A 50 29.59 3.47 -18.36
N GLU A 51 30.49 2.51 -18.28
CA GLU A 51 30.85 1.63 -19.38
C GLU A 51 29.68 0.77 -19.89
N TRP A 52 28.68 0.46 -19.05
CA TRP A 52 27.51 -0.33 -19.43
C TRP A 52 26.59 0.40 -20.42
N LYS A 53 26.75 1.70 -20.60
CA LYS A 53 25.97 2.48 -21.58
C LYS A 53 26.26 2.07 -23.01
N THR A 54 27.52 1.70 -23.30
CA THR A 54 28.01 1.38 -24.65
C THR A 54 28.42 -0.08 -24.81
N ASP A 55 28.55 -0.82 -23.72
CA ASP A 55 28.88 -2.24 -23.75
C ASP A 55 27.76 -3.03 -24.46
N PRO A 56 28.08 -3.82 -25.54
CA PRO A 56 27.09 -4.60 -26.27
C PRO A 56 26.23 -5.52 -25.38
N ASP A 57 26.77 -5.97 -24.27
CA ASP A 57 26.10 -6.84 -23.29
C ASP A 57 25.07 -6.13 -22.42
N TYR A 58 25.09 -4.78 -22.32
CA TYR A 58 24.25 -4.00 -21.43
C TYR A 58 23.53 -2.83 -22.11
N SER A 59 23.97 -2.39 -23.29
CA SER A 59 23.49 -1.16 -23.92
C SER A 59 22.04 -1.23 -24.40
N THR A 60 21.52 -2.42 -24.71
CA THR A 60 20.15 -2.61 -25.20
C THR A 60 19.29 -3.44 -24.25
N PRO A 61 17.95 -3.21 -24.20
CA PRO A 61 17.05 -4.02 -23.37
C PRO A 61 17.18 -5.55 -23.60
N PRO A 62 17.21 -6.05 -24.86
CA PRO A 62 17.39 -7.49 -25.09
C PRO A 62 18.72 -8.04 -24.56
N ALA A 63 19.81 -7.27 -24.68
CA ALA A 63 21.12 -7.68 -24.18
C ALA A 63 21.17 -7.80 -22.64
N ARG A 64 20.38 -6.96 -21.95
CA ARG A 64 20.28 -6.97 -20.48
C ARG A 64 19.51 -8.17 -19.92
N LEU A 65 18.54 -8.71 -20.65
CA LEU A 65 17.66 -9.77 -20.13
C LEU A 65 18.41 -10.97 -19.53
N PRO A 66 19.42 -11.57 -20.16
CA PRO A 66 20.16 -12.69 -19.57
C PRO A 66 21.08 -12.29 -18.41
N ARG A 67 21.22 -10.99 -18.15
CA ARG A 67 22.13 -10.41 -17.13
C ARG A 67 21.42 -9.69 -16.00
N LEU A 68 20.10 -9.82 -15.91
CA LEU A 68 19.29 -9.08 -14.92
C LEU A 68 19.76 -9.34 -13.50
N HIS A 69 20.10 -10.56 -13.12
CA HIS A 69 20.63 -10.87 -11.80
C HIS A 69 21.87 -10.02 -11.50
N LYS A 70 22.86 -10.03 -12.38
CA LYS A 70 24.08 -9.23 -12.20
C LYS A 70 23.81 -7.72 -12.13
N ILE A 71 22.85 -7.24 -12.94
CA ILE A 71 22.45 -5.83 -12.93
C ILE A 71 21.83 -5.46 -11.58
N PHE A 72 20.84 -6.23 -11.13
CA PHE A 72 20.16 -5.92 -9.87
C PHE A 72 21.04 -6.16 -8.64
N ASP A 73 21.93 -7.17 -8.65
CA ASP A 73 22.93 -7.35 -7.60
C ASP A 73 23.85 -6.12 -7.51
N THR A 74 24.29 -5.58 -8.66
CA THR A 74 25.12 -4.36 -8.67
C THR A 74 24.36 -3.13 -8.18
N ILE A 75 23.08 -2.99 -8.54
CA ILE A 75 22.23 -1.91 -8.03
C ILE A 75 22.03 -2.08 -6.51
N GLU A 76 21.81 -3.31 -6.03
CA GLU A 76 21.62 -3.62 -4.61
C GLU A 76 22.86 -3.22 -3.78
N GLU A 77 24.07 -3.46 -4.26
CA GLU A 77 25.29 -3.00 -3.56
C GLU A 77 25.30 -1.48 -3.36
N TRP A 78 24.74 -0.72 -4.30
CA TRP A 78 24.57 0.72 -4.15
C TRP A 78 23.41 1.07 -3.19
N THR A 79 22.24 0.42 -3.30
CA THR A 79 21.09 0.72 -2.44
C THR A 79 21.35 0.37 -0.97
N LYS A 80 22.09 -0.70 -0.67
CA LYS A 80 22.52 -1.07 0.69
C LYS A 80 23.30 0.02 1.43
N THR A 81 23.90 0.96 0.72
CA THR A 81 24.65 2.06 1.33
C THR A 81 23.77 3.21 1.80
N LYS A 82 22.46 3.18 1.54
CA LYS A 82 21.49 4.27 1.74
C LYS A 82 20.17 3.74 2.27
N THR A 83 19.46 4.57 3.03
CA THR A 83 18.07 4.27 3.41
C THR A 83 17.16 4.27 2.20
N LYS A 84 16.02 3.60 2.29
CA LYS A 84 15.00 3.55 1.20
C LYS A 84 14.54 4.95 0.76
N PHE A 85 14.45 5.90 1.68
CA PHE A 85 14.05 7.28 1.38
C PHE A 85 15.19 8.07 0.71
N GLU A 86 16.44 7.90 1.13
CA GLU A 86 17.60 8.49 0.44
C GLU A 86 17.72 7.96 -1.00
N VAL A 87 17.50 6.65 -1.21
CA VAL A 87 17.46 6.07 -2.56
C VAL A 87 16.36 6.72 -3.38
N MET A 88 15.14 6.82 -2.81
CA MET A 88 13.99 7.44 -3.47
C MET A 88 14.30 8.89 -3.89
N ASP A 89 14.84 9.70 -2.99
CA ASP A 89 15.17 11.11 -3.27
C ASP A 89 16.22 11.28 -4.36
N ILE A 90 17.24 10.42 -4.36
CA ILE A 90 18.30 10.44 -5.38
C ILE A 90 17.74 10.02 -6.75
N CYS A 91 16.93 8.96 -6.77
CA CYS A 91 16.32 8.43 -7.99
C CYS A 91 15.30 9.39 -8.59
N ASN A 92 14.44 10.00 -7.75
CA ASN A 92 13.44 10.98 -8.21
C ASN A 92 14.08 12.19 -8.90
N LYS A 93 15.25 12.66 -8.44
CA LYS A 93 15.99 13.76 -9.09
C LYS A 93 16.56 13.40 -10.46
N ARG A 94 16.52 12.11 -10.84
CA ARG A 94 17.05 11.55 -12.10
C ARG A 94 15.98 10.87 -12.91
N ASP A 95 14.70 11.06 -12.56
CA ASP A 95 13.53 10.43 -13.19
C ASP A 95 13.60 8.88 -13.22
N ILE A 96 14.38 8.27 -12.30
CA ILE A 96 14.47 6.81 -12.15
C ILE A 96 13.29 6.32 -11.31
N PRO A 97 12.41 5.46 -11.86
CA PRO A 97 11.23 5.00 -11.14
C PRO A 97 11.60 4.01 -10.03
N VAL A 98 11.26 4.38 -8.82
CA VAL A 98 11.44 3.56 -7.60
C VAL A 98 10.25 3.75 -6.66
N GLY A 99 10.05 2.79 -5.76
CA GLY A 99 9.04 2.88 -4.70
C GLY A 99 9.57 2.28 -3.40
N PRO A 100 9.61 3.03 -2.29
CA PRO A 100 10.00 2.46 -1.00
C PRO A 100 8.97 1.44 -0.53
N ILE A 101 9.43 0.36 0.09
CA ILE A 101 8.53 -0.57 0.78
C ILE A 101 8.18 0.06 2.12
N LEU A 102 6.91 0.41 2.28
CA LEU A 102 6.42 1.09 3.48
C LEU A 102 5.84 0.08 4.47
N SER A 103 6.17 0.24 5.74
CA SER A 103 5.49 -0.42 6.84
C SER A 103 4.05 0.10 6.99
N MET A 104 3.21 -0.64 7.69
CA MET A 104 1.83 -0.19 8.00
C MET A 104 1.81 1.14 8.76
N LYS A 105 2.81 1.36 9.64
CA LYS A 105 2.95 2.62 10.36
C LYS A 105 3.29 3.78 9.41
N GLU A 106 4.28 3.59 8.56
CA GLU A 106 4.66 4.61 7.56
C GLU A 106 3.50 4.93 6.61
N ILE A 107 2.73 3.92 6.17
CA ILE A 107 1.51 4.14 5.35
C ILE A 107 0.48 4.99 6.11
N ALA A 108 0.26 4.69 7.38
CA ALA A 108 -0.71 5.43 8.21
C ALA A 108 -0.29 6.89 8.45
N GLU A 109 1.01 7.16 8.50
CA GLU A 109 1.60 8.47 8.78
C GLU A 109 1.94 9.26 7.50
N GLU A 110 1.89 8.64 6.31
CA GLU A 110 2.31 9.24 5.04
C GLU A 110 1.41 10.42 4.62
N PRO A 111 1.94 11.66 4.55
CA PRO A 111 1.13 12.83 4.26
C PRO A 111 0.46 12.81 2.88
N SER A 112 1.11 12.23 1.88
CA SER A 112 0.58 12.16 0.51
C SER A 112 -0.65 11.26 0.43
N LEU A 113 -0.69 10.16 1.20
CA LEU A 113 -1.83 9.26 1.27
C LEU A 113 -3.03 9.91 1.98
N ARG A 114 -2.78 10.79 2.94
CA ARG A 114 -3.82 11.60 3.58
C ARG A 114 -4.33 12.70 2.64
N ALA A 115 -3.43 13.43 2.00
CA ALA A 115 -3.79 14.49 1.05
C ALA A 115 -4.62 13.98 -0.13
N THR A 116 -4.36 12.76 -0.60
CA THR A 116 -5.13 12.11 -1.65
C THR A 116 -6.39 11.42 -1.14
N GLY A 117 -6.63 11.37 0.17
CA GLY A 117 -7.74 10.65 0.78
C GLY A 117 -7.67 9.13 0.56
N THR A 118 -6.47 8.59 0.37
CA THR A 118 -6.22 7.13 0.37
C THR A 118 -6.27 6.58 1.78
N VAL A 119 -5.78 7.35 2.75
CA VAL A 119 -5.95 7.11 4.18
C VAL A 119 -6.82 8.24 4.75
N VAL A 120 -7.91 7.88 5.41
CA VAL A 120 -8.86 8.81 6.01
C VAL A 120 -9.07 8.49 7.48
N GLU A 121 -9.45 9.49 8.25
CA GLU A 121 -9.86 9.33 9.64
C GLU A 121 -11.37 9.31 9.75
N VAL A 122 -11.92 8.39 10.52
CA VAL A 122 -13.35 8.28 10.81
C VAL A 122 -13.56 8.12 12.30
N ASP A 123 -14.63 8.74 12.81
CA ASP A 123 -14.99 8.65 14.22
C ASP A 123 -15.74 7.35 14.53
N HIS A 124 -15.40 6.74 15.66
CA HIS A 124 -16.11 5.57 16.16
C HIS A 124 -16.64 5.84 17.58
N PRO A 125 -17.92 5.61 17.86
CA PRO A 125 -18.58 6.07 19.10
C PRO A 125 -18.02 5.45 20.38
N THR A 126 -17.35 4.31 20.30
CA THR A 126 -16.80 3.60 21.46
C THR A 126 -15.26 3.52 21.45
N ARG A 127 -14.61 3.73 20.31
CA ARG A 127 -13.14 3.61 20.15
C ARG A 127 -12.47 4.97 19.96
N GLY A 128 -13.23 6.01 19.66
CA GLY A 128 -12.70 7.28 19.19
C GLY A 128 -12.24 7.24 17.72
N PRO A 129 -11.58 8.30 17.23
CA PRO A 129 -11.14 8.37 15.84
C PRO A 129 -10.12 7.28 15.51
N TYR A 130 -10.23 6.73 14.31
CA TYR A 130 -9.27 5.75 13.78
C TYR A 130 -9.04 5.95 12.28
N LEU A 131 -7.90 5.48 11.81
CA LEU A 131 -7.55 5.52 10.38
C LEU A 131 -8.11 4.31 9.65
N THR A 132 -8.62 4.56 8.45
CA THR A 132 -9.07 3.52 7.53
C THR A 132 -8.70 3.85 6.10
N VAL A 133 -8.87 2.89 5.21
CA VAL A 133 -8.67 3.09 3.76
C VAL A 133 -9.83 3.89 3.21
N GLY A 134 -9.51 4.94 2.46
CA GLY A 134 -10.49 5.73 1.71
C GLY A 134 -10.93 5.04 0.42
N ASN A 135 -11.87 5.66 -0.29
CA ASN A 135 -12.28 5.16 -1.60
C ASN A 135 -11.22 5.53 -2.66
N PRO A 136 -10.64 4.57 -3.40
CA PRO A 136 -9.69 4.85 -4.46
C PRO A 136 -10.31 5.53 -5.69
N ILE A 137 -11.62 5.36 -5.89
CA ILE A 137 -12.34 5.98 -7.01
C ILE A 137 -12.78 7.38 -6.59
N LYS A 138 -12.23 8.40 -7.24
CA LYS A 138 -12.56 9.80 -7.00
C LYS A 138 -13.41 10.32 -8.16
N LEU A 139 -14.68 10.61 -7.89
CA LEU A 139 -15.61 11.19 -8.86
C LEU A 139 -15.87 12.65 -8.50
N SER A 140 -15.72 13.57 -9.47
CA SER A 140 -15.91 15.01 -9.25
C SER A 140 -17.34 15.35 -8.84
N ASP A 141 -18.31 14.71 -9.48
CA ASP A 141 -19.73 15.02 -9.33
C ASP A 141 -20.45 14.10 -8.32
N SER A 142 -19.76 13.08 -7.84
CA SER A 142 -20.27 12.10 -6.85
C SER A 142 -19.14 11.68 -5.91
N PRO A 143 -18.60 12.60 -5.11
CA PRO A 143 -17.51 12.27 -4.20
C PRO A 143 -17.99 11.22 -3.18
N PRO A 144 -17.19 10.17 -2.92
CA PRO A 144 -17.56 9.15 -1.95
C PRO A 144 -17.48 9.72 -0.54
N ASP A 145 -18.48 9.42 0.27
CA ASP A 145 -18.49 9.71 1.70
C ASP A 145 -18.01 8.47 2.46
N VAL A 146 -16.81 8.55 3.03
CA VAL A 146 -16.22 7.44 3.79
C VAL A 146 -16.63 7.56 5.25
N ARG A 147 -17.45 6.63 5.69
CA ARG A 147 -17.98 6.57 7.07
C ARG A 147 -17.50 5.31 7.78
N ARG A 148 -17.56 5.32 9.09
CA ARG A 148 -17.35 4.12 9.90
C ARG A 148 -18.41 3.06 9.60
N ALA A 149 -18.07 1.81 9.87
CA ALA A 149 -19.08 0.75 9.90
C ALA A 149 -20.07 0.98 11.06
N PRO A 150 -21.36 0.64 10.88
CA PRO A 150 -22.33 0.68 11.95
C PRO A 150 -21.97 -0.30 13.07
N LEU A 151 -22.39 0.02 14.29
CA LEU A 151 -22.33 -0.93 15.40
C LEU A 151 -23.34 -2.06 15.20
N LEU A 152 -23.12 -3.19 15.86
CA LEU A 152 -24.07 -4.31 15.82
C LEU A 152 -25.45 -3.83 16.30
N GLY A 153 -26.47 -3.99 15.45
CA GLY A 153 -27.83 -3.61 15.74
C GLY A 153 -28.14 -2.10 15.72
N GLU A 154 -27.18 -1.25 15.34
CA GLU A 154 -27.37 0.22 15.36
C GLU A 154 -28.56 0.69 14.54
N HIS A 155 -28.84 0.06 13.40
CA HIS A 155 -29.93 0.42 12.49
C HIS A 155 -31.13 -0.55 12.55
N THR A 156 -31.19 -1.41 13.57
CA THR A 156 -32.27 -2.43 13.64
C THR A 156 -33.65 -1.82 13.59
N ASP A 157 -33.91 -0.81 14.42
CA ASP A 157 -35.21 -0.15 14.49
C ASP A 157 -35.57 0.59 13.21
N GLU A 158 -34.58 1.27 12.62
CA GLU A 158 -34.71 1.97 11.34
C GLU A 158 -35.10 1.00 10.22
N ILE A 159 -34.37 -0.10 10.10
CA ILE A 159 -34.64 -1.11 9.07
C ILE A 159 -36.01 -1.75 9.26
N LEU A 160 -36.39 -2.12 10.49
CA LEU A 160 -37.69 -2.71 10.75
C LEU A 160 -38.85 -1.77 10.37
N ARG A 161 -38.75 -0.49 10.73
CA ARG A 161 -39.78 0.49 10.45
C ARG A 161 -39.77 0.99 9.01
N GLN A 162 -38.65 1.49 8.54
CA GLN A 162 -38.57 2.24 7.28
C GLN A 162 -38.45 1.34 6.05
N VAL A 163 -37.78 0.20 6.18
CA VAL A 163 -37.61 -0.73 5.05
C VAL A 163 -38.62 -1.84 5.05
N LEU A 164 -38.91 -2.44 6.23
CA LEU A 164 -39.82 -3.57 6.34
C LEU A 164 -41.27 -3.16 6.68
N GLY A 165 -41.50 -1.90 7.06
CA GLY A 165 -42.83 -1.34 7.28
C GLY A 165 -43.51 -1.80 8.56
N TYR A 166 -42.77 -2.35 9.53
CA TYR A 166 -43.35 -2.75 10.81
C TYR A 166 -43.78 -1.55 11.65
N SER A 167 -44.94 -1.68 12.31
CA SER A 167 -45.44 -0.73 13.30
C SER A 167 -44.56 -0.73 14.57
N ASP A 168 -44.71 0.29 15.39
CA ASP A 168 -43.97 0.37 16.69
C ASP A 168 -44.35 -0.79 17.63
N ALA A 169 -45.61 -1.25 17.58
CA ALA A 169 -46.08 -2.41 18.36
C ALA A 169 -45.38 -3.70 17.93
N GLU A 170 -45.33 -3.96 16.60
CA GLU A 170 -44.66 -5.14 16.05
C GLU A 170 -43.14 -5.13 16.34
N VAL A 171 -42.49 -3.97 16.25
CA VAL A 171 -41.09 -3.83 16.60
C VAL A 171 -40.86 -4.12 18.10
N ALA A 172 -41.74 -3.66 18.97
CA ALA A 172 -41.70 -3.96 20.40
C ALA A 172 -41.89 -5.47 20.69
N ASP A 173 -42.82 -6.13 20.01
CA ASP A 173 -43.06 -7.56 20.15
C ASP A 173 -41.87 -8.40 19.64
N ILE A 174 -41.24 -8.01 18.52
CA ILE A 174 -40.03 -8.65 18.00
C ILE A 174 -38.87 -8.55 19.01
N LYS A 175 -38.71 -7.39 19.62
CA LYS A 175 -37.70 -7.19 20.68
C LYS A 175 -37.98 -8.03 21.93
N ALA A 176 -39.25 -8.05 22.37
CA ALA A 176 -39.68 -8.82 23.52
C ALA A 176 -39.54 -10.33 23.33
N SER A 177 -39.71 -10.83 22.10
CA SER A 177 -39.56 -12.25 21.75
C SER A 177 -38.10 -12.74 21.85
N GLY A 178 -37.10 -11.84 21.97
CA GLY A 178 -35.68 -12.18 21.94
C GLY A 178 -35.16 -12.52 20.54
N ALA A 179 -35.95 -12.31 19.49
CA ALA A 179 -35.49 -12.52 18.09
C ALA A 179 -34.37 -11.55 17.68
N ILE A 180 -34.30 -10.40 18.35
CA ILE A 180 -33.21 -9.44 18.22
C ILE A 180 -32.49 -9.39 19.56
N THR A 181 -31.28 -9.90 19.61
CA THR A 181 -30.44 -9.77 20.81
C THR A 181 -30.05 -8.32 21.01
N ALA A 182 -30.26 -7.80 22.24
CA ALA A 182 -29.66 -6.54 22.62
C ALA A 182 -28.15 -6.63 22.40
N PRO A 183 -27.48 -5.54 21.97
CA PRO A 183 -26.02 -5.57 21.87
C PRO A 183 -25.45 -5.96 23.23
N ASP A 184 -24.64 -7.01 23.25
CA ASP A 184 -23.90 -7.39 24.42
C ASP A 184 -23.14 -6.15 24.93
N LYS A 185 -23.11 -5.97 26.26
CA LYS A 185 -22.32 -4.92 26.86
C LYS A 185 -20.93 -4.94 26.22
N PRO A 186 -20.39 -3.79 25.81
CA PRO A 186 -19.07 -3.75 25.20
C PRO A 186 -18.09 -4.52 26.10
N ALA A 187 -17.40 -5.51 25.52
CA ALA A 187 -16.34 -6.21 26.23
C ALA A 187 -15.39 -5.14 26.77
N LYS A 188 -15.16 -5.16 28.10
CA LYS A 188 -14.16 -4.28 28.70
C LYS A 188 -12.88 -4.49 27.91
N ALA A 189 -12.37 -3.43 27.30
CA ALA A 189 -11.03 -3.44 26.72
C ALA A 189 -10.07 -3.84 27.87
N GLU A 190 -9.56 -5.06 27.82
CA GLU A 190 -8.42 -5.43 28.63
C GLU A 190 -7.27 -4.55 28.12
N ALA A 191 -6.84 -3.64 29.00
CA ALA A 191 -5.66 -2.83 28.78
C ALA A 191 -4.45 -3.78 28.66
N ALA A 192 -3.85 -3.81 27.46
CA ALA A 192 -2.53 -4.36 27.23
C ALA A 192 -1.49 -3.25 27.31
#